data_ad762e34ef5aea5b8ed0a11000659d79
#
_entry.id   ad762e34ef5aea5b8ed0a11000659d79
#
_cell.length_a   1.000
_cell.length_b   1.000
_cell.length_c   1.000
_cell.angle_alpha   90.00
_cell.angle_beta   90.00
_cell.angle_gamma   90.00
#
_symmetry.space_group_name_H-M   'P 1'
#
loop_
_entity.id
_entity.type
_entity.pdbx_description
1 polymer ?
#
loop_
_entity_poly.entity_id
_entity_poly.type
_entity_poly.pdbx_seq_one_letter_code
_entity_poly.pdbx_strand_id
1 'polypeptide(L)'
;MKAESPEIVAPDNQPHGQQPHWRKEFPIDSPQDDYRSRRDFTKLMVITSFAFMVGQAWIVLLSRLRRARGEAPLQDIASVDELPVGGAKLFDYPGPGEACLLVRVSQGQFVAYGQKCTHLSCPVIPKPEAQRLHCPCHEGSFDLLTGQPLAGPPRRPLPRISLSVRGNRIYASGVQKGVI
;
A
#
# COMPACT_ATOMS: atom_id res chain seq x y z
N MET A 1 42.20 23.98 -32.80
CA MET A 1 42.83 22.68 -32.55
C MET A 1 41.74 21.62 -32.72
N LYS A 2 41.77 20.86 -33.84
CA LYS A 2 40.92 19.71 -34.03
C LYS A 2 41.42 18.61 -33.08
N ALA A 3 40.60 18.17 -32.15
CA ALA A 3 40.87 16.98 -31.36
C ALA A 3 40.91 15.79 -32.32
N GLU A 4 42.08 15.22 -32.49
CA GLU A 4 42.30 14.00 -33.27
C GLU A 4 41.61 12.87 -32.50
N SER A 5 40.61 12.25 -33.12
CA SER A 5 39.92 11.09 -32.52
C SER A 5 40.96 9.99 -32.31
N PRO A 6 40.96 9.30 -31.17
CA PRO A 6 41.90 8.21 -30.94
C PRO A 6 41.68 7.14 -32.01
N GLU A 7 42.75 6.80 -32.71
CA GLU A 7 42.75 5.74 -33.72
C GLU A 7 42.45 4.41 -33.02
N ILE A 8 41.34 3.81 -33.35
CA ILE A 8 40.91 2.52 -32.75
C ILE A 8 41.74 1.44 -33.42
N VAL A 9 42.69 0.90 -32.69
CA VAL A 9 43.50 -0.24 -33.13
C VAL A 9 42.77 -1.52 -32.77
N ALA A 10 42.51 -2.36 -33.79
CA ALA A 10 41.92 -3.68 -33.58
C ALA A 10 42.84 -4.56 -32.68
N PRO A 11 42.28 -5.53 -31.89
CA PRO A 11 43.08 -6.38 -31.00
C PRO A 11 44.18 -7.20 -31.68
N ASP A 12 44.07 -7.41 -32.99
CA ASP A 12 45.05 -8.12 -33.86
C ASP A 12 46.11 -7.16 -34.45
N ASN A 13 46.09 -5.88 -34.11
CA ASN A 13 46.97 -4.82 -34.61
C ASN A 13 46.97 -4.65 -36.16
N GLN A 14 45.97 -5.18 -36.84
CA GLN A 14 45.85 -5.02 -38.30
C GLN A 14 45.15 -3.70 -38.64
N PRO A 15 45.62 -2.97 -39.69
CA PRO A 15 44.98 -1.73 -40.08
C PRO A 15 43.56 -1.98 -40.64
N HIS A 16 42.66 -1.02 -40.44
CA HIS A 16 41.22 -1.08 -40.79
C HIS A 16 40.93 -1.59 -42.21
N GLY A 17 41.83 -1.34 -43.17
CA GLY A 17 41.70 -1.79 -44.57
C GLY A 17 41.82 -3.30 -44.78
N GLN A 18 42.52 -3.99 -43.85
CA GLN A 18 42.83 -5.43 -43.94
C GLN A 18 41.91 -6.29 -43.04
N GLN A 19 40.96 -5.65 -42.35
CA GLN A 19 40.02 -6.36 -41.52
C GLN A 19 39.01 -7.17 -42.35
N PRO A 20 38.59 -8.38 -41.90
CA PRO A 20 37.60 -9.19 -42.57
C PRO A 20 36.25 -8.47 -42.72
N HIS A 21 35.52 -8.78 -43.81
CA HIS A 21 34.30 -8.07 -44.21
C HIS A 21 33.24 -7.97 -43.09
N TRP A 22 33.04 -9.03 -42.31
CA TRP A 22 32.12 -9.07 -41.20
C TRP A 22 32.44 -8.03 -40.07
N ARG A 23 33.73 -7.73 -39.89
CA ARG A 23 34.18 -6.76 -38.88
C ARG A 23 33.93 -5.31 -39.33
N LYS A 24 33.86 -5.07 -40.64
CA LYS A 24 33.48 -3.76 -41.19
C LYS A 24 31.99 -3.52 -41.10
N GLU A 25 31.17 -4.55 -41.26
CA GLU A 25 29.72 -4.46 -41.13
C GLU A 25 29.25 -4.41 -39.70
N PHE A 26 29.97 -5.06 -38.78
CA PHE A 26 29.70 -5.05 -37.34
C PHE A 26 30.94 -4.57 -36.58
N PRO A 27 31.21 -3.26 -36.51
CA PRO A 27 32.36 -2.72 -35.80
C PRO A 27 32.17 -2.93 -34.28
N ILE A 28 32.77 -4.00 -33.75
CA ILE A 28 32.75 -4.35 -32.34
C ILE A 28 33.62 -3.38 -31.51
N ASP A 29 34.55 -2.70 -32.15
CA ASP A 29 35.51 -1.78 -31.57
C ASP A 29 35.10 -0.31 -31.84
N SER A 30 33.78 0.00 -31.77
CA SER A 30 33.34 1.40 -31.94
C SER A 30 33.69 2.22 -30.70
N PRO A 31 34.10 3.50 -30.86
CA PRO A 31 34.41 4.36 -29.71
C PRO A 31 33.27 4.51 -28.70
N GLN A 32 32.07 4.14 -29.09
CA GLN A 32 30.89 4.15 -28.22
C GLN A 32 30.91 3.04 -27.16
N ASP A 33 31.63 1.93 -27.41
CA ASP A 33 31.78 0.84 -26.45
C ASP A 33 32.75 1.17 -25.31
N ASP A 34 33.70 2.09 -25.54
CA ASP A 34 34.66 2.55 -24.54
C ASP A 34 34.08 3.55 -23.52
N TYR A 35 32.93 4.15 -23.80
CA TYR A 35 32.31 5.13 -22.90
C TYR A 35 31.75 4.54 -21.60
N ARG A 36 31.65 3.21 -21.50
CA ARG A 36 31.21 2.53 -20.29
C ARG A 36 32.26 1.53 -19.82
N SER A 37 33.33 2.05 -19.24
CA SER A 37 34.29 1.17 -18.57
C SER A 37 33.57 0.39 -17.46
N ARG A 38 34.05 -0.84 -17.17
CA ARG A 38 33.54 -1.66 -16.06
C ARG A 38 33.49 -0.86 -14.75
N ARG A 39 34.42 0.04 -14.56
CA ARG A 39 34.52 0.95 -13.40
C ARG A 39 33.33 1.91 -13.35
N ASP A 40 32.92 2.50 -14.48
CA ASP A 40 31.82 3.47 -14.50
C ASP A 40 30.46 2.78 -14.39
N PHE A 41 30.34 1.58 -14.94
CA PHE A 41 29.17 0.72 -14.72
C PHE A 41 29.03 0.37 -13.23
N THR A 42 30.11 -0.03 -12.57
CA THR A 42 30.10 -0.34 -11.13
C THR A 42 29.73 0.88 -10.29
N LYS A 43 30.28 2.07 -10.61
CA LYS A 43 29.90 3.32 -9.93
C LYS A 43 28.41 3.64 -10.10
N LEU A 44 27.88 3.50 -11.32
CA LEU A 44 26.46 3.73 -11.59
C LEU A 44 25.58 2.77 -10.79
N MET A 45 25.93 1.49 -10.75
CA MET A 45 25.20 0.47 -9.98
C MET A 45 25.22 0.77 -8.47
N VAL A 46 26.35 1.21 -7.93
CA VAL A 46 26.45 1.59 -6.51
C VAL A 46 25.61 2.82 -6.21
N ILE A 47 25.68 3.85 -7.05
CA ILE A 47 24.92 5.09 -6.86
C ILE A 47 23.41 4.83 -6.94
N THR A 48 22.96 4.05 -7.92
CA THR A 48 21.53 3.71 -8.07
C THR A 48 21.01 2.87 -6.91
N SER A 49 21.79 1.87 -6.45
CA SER A 49 21.43 1.05 -5.29
C SER A 49 21.36 1.88 -4.01
N PHE A 50 22.31 2.80 -3.81
CA PHE A 50 22.32 3.71 -2.67
C PHE A 50 21.12 4.66 -2.70
N ALA A 51 20.83 5.26 -3.85
CA ALA A 51 19.66 6.15 -4.03
C ALA A 51 18.35 5.41 -3.74
N PHE A 52 18.23 4.16 -4.18
CA PHE A 52 17.07 3.31 -3.88
C PHE A 52 16.95 3.05 -2.37
N MET A 53 18.04 2.69 -1.69
CA MET A 53 18.05 2.45 -0.25
C MET A 53 17.65 3.72 0.55
N VAL A 54 18.19 4.88 0.17
CA VAL A 54 17.82 6.17 0.79
C VAL A 54 16.35 6.48 0.56
N GLY A 55 15.83 6.25 -0.65
CA GLY A 55 14.41 6.42 -0.97
C GLY A 55 13.50 5.56 -0.11
N GLN A 56 13.84 4.27 0.06
CA GLN A 56 13.09 3.36 0.93
C GLN A 56 13.13 3.78 2.40
N ALA A 57 14.31 4.15 2.90
CA ALA A 57 14.46 4.64 4.27
C ALA A 57 13.63 5.91 4.51
N TRP A 58 13.58 6.82 3.54
CA TRP A 58 12.76 8.03 3.58
C TRP A 58 11.27 7.73 3.65
N ILE A 59 10.77 6.82 2.81
CA ILE A 59 9.37 6.38 2.83
C ILE A 59 9.00 5.78 4.20
N VAL A 60 9.87 4.91 4.75
CA VAL A 60 9.66 4.31 6.07
C VAL A 60 9.64 5.38 7.16
N LEU A 61 10.58 6.33 7.13
CA LEU A 61 10.63 7.43 8.08
C LEU A 61 9.36 8.28 8.04
N LEU A 62 8.94 8.70 6.85
CA LEU A 62 7.70 9.48 6.68
C LEU A 62 6.47 8.70 7.16
N SER A 63 6.40 7.40 6.89
CA SER A 63 5.29 6.56 7.37
C SER A 63 5.26 6.45 8.89
N ARG A 64 6.43 6.34 9.54
CA ARG A 64 6.55 6.33 11.01
C ARG A 64 6.17 7.68 11.62
N LEU A 65 6.63 8.79 11.03
CA LEU A 65 6.29 10.12 11.50
C LEU A 65 4.78 10.42 11.37
N ARG A 66 4.14 10.01 10.28
CA ARG A 66 2.68 10.12 10.12
C ARG A 66 1.93 9.31 11.18
N ARG A 67 2.38 8.07 11.47
CA ARG A 67 1.79 7.24 12.52
C ARG A 67 1.98 7.83 13.93
N ALA A 68 3.14 8.45 14.19
CA ALA A 68 3.44 9.08 15.46
C ALA A 68 2.61 10.35 15.73
N ARG A 69 2.20 11.06 14.66
CA ARG A 69 1.30 12.22 14.76
C ARG A 69 -0.15 11.87 15.10
N GLY A 70 -0.53 10.57 15.02
CA GLY A 70 -1.83 10.08 15.51
C GLY A 70 -3.08 10.67 14.87
N GLU A 71 -2.95 11.57 13.92
CA GLU A 71 -4.06 12.24 13.26
C GLU A 71 -4.61 11.38 12.13
N ALA A 72 -5.51 10.48 12.49
CA ALA A 72 -6.40 9.92 11.48
C ALA A 72 -7.35 11.05 11.00
N PRO A 73 -7.58 11.20 9.68
CA PRO A 73 -8.39 12.28 9.16
C PRO A 73 -9.81 12.22 9.70
N LEU A 74 -10.34 13.35 10.09
CA LEU A 74 -11.78 13.47 10.39
C LEU A 74 -12.54 13.42 9.06
N GLN A 75 -13.27 12.33 8.84
CA GLN A 75 -13.99 12.09 7.59
C GLN A 75 -15.48 12.00 7.84
N ASP A 76 -16.27 12.77 7.11
CA ASP A 76 -17.73 12.66 7.07
C ASP A 76 -18.15 11.40 6.31
N ILE A 77 -18.92 10.51 6.96
CA ILE A 77 -19.24 9.19 6.40
C ILE A 77 -20.74 9.00 6.12
N ALA A 78 -21.62 9.61 6.91
CA ALA A 78 -23.05 9.48 6.73
C ALA A 78 -23.85 10.53 7.48
N SER A 79 -25.11 10.72 7.09
CA SER A 79 -26.12 11.39 7.91
C SER A 79 -26.78 10.38 8.85
N VAL A 80 -27.16 10.83 10.05
CA VAL A 80 -27.91 10.01 11.03
C VAL A 80 -29.21 9.48 10.44
N ASP A 81 -29.90 10.29 9.63
CA ASP A 81 -31.19 9.93 9.01
C ASP A 81 -31.03 8.99 7.81
N GLU A 82 -29.84 8.90 7.24
CA GLU A 82 -29.55 8.06 6.07
C GLU A 82 -29.62 6.56 6.41
N LEU A 83 -29.27 6.18 7.67
CA LEU A 83 -29.29 4.79 8.08
C LEU A 83 -30.51 4.48 8.96
N PRO A 84 -31.42 3.60 8.54
CA PRO A 84 -32.44 3.06 9.43
C PRO A 84 -31.79 2.20 10.55
N VAL A 85 -32.50 1.95 11.63
CA VAL A 85 -32.06 1.02 12.68
C VAL A 85 -31.88 -0.38 12.07
N GLY A 86 -30.76 -1.03 12.32
CA GLY A 86 -30.35 -2.25 11.65
C GLY A 86 -29.74 -2.04 10.27
N GLY A 87 -29.72 -0.80 9.76
CA GLY A 87 -29.07 -0.46 8.49
C GLY A 87 -27.55 -0.46 8.59
N ALA A 88 -26.90 -0.70 7.45
CA ALA A 88 -25.45 -0.66 7.32
C ALA A 88 -25.02 0.08 6.07
N LYS A 89 -23.84 0.74 6.13
CA LYS A 89 -23.22 1.46 5.03
C LYS A 89 -21.73 1.14 4.95
N LEU A 90 -21.24 0.93 3.75
CA LEU A 90 -19.82 0.78 3.46
C LEU A 90 -19.21 2.16 3.22
N PHE A 91 -17.97 2.34 3.69
CA PHE A 91 -17.18 3.54 3.45
C PHE A 91 -15.69 3.19 3.51
N ASP A 92 -14.85 4.02 2.91
CA ASP A 92 -13.40 3.85 2.99
C ASP A 92 -12.82 4.73 4.09
N TYR A 93 -11.97 4.15 4.97
CA TYR A 93 -11.30 4.90 6.03
C TYR A 93 -10.06 4.14 6.56
N PRO A 94 -8.90 4.79 6.80
CA PRO A 94 -8.64 6.24 6.71
C PRO A 94 -8.31 6.73 5.30
N GLY A 95 -8.39 5.87 4.29
CA GLY A 95 -8.11 6.22 2.90
C GLY A 95 -8.72 5.24 1.92
N PRO A 96 -8.59 5.50 0.61
CA PRO A 96 -9.15 4.66 -0.44
C PRO A 96 -8.68 3.21 -0.34
N GLY A 97 -9.59 2.24 -0.51
CA GLY A 97 -9.31 0.80 -0.46
C GLY A 97 -9.24 0.20 0.95
N GLU A 98 -9.41 0.99 2.01
CA GLU A 98 -9.57 0.51 3.37
C GLU A 98 -11.06 0.44 3.74
N ALA A 99 -11.71 -0.59 3.19
CA ALA A 99 -13.16 -0.77 3.35
C ALA A 99 -13.54 -0.95 4.82
N CYS A 100 -14.49 -0.14 5.26
CA CYS A 100 -15.07 -0.12 6.59
C CYS A 100 -16.59 -0.24 6.52
N LEU A 101 -17.18 -0.71 7.60
CA LEU A 101 -18.61 -0.95 7.75
C LEU A 101 -19.15 -0.12 8.91
N LEU A 102 -20.11 0.76 8.62
CA LEU A 102 -20.91 1.48 9.62
C LEU A 102 -22.24 0.74 9.80
N VAL A 103 -22.65 0.51 11.04
CA VAL A 103 -23.93 -0.12 11.38
C VAL A 103 -24.66 0.73 12.41
N ARG A 104 -25.97 0.97 12.19
CA ARG A 104 -26.83 1.57 13.19
C ARG A 104 -27.48 0.46 14.03
N VAL A 105 -27.06 0.36 15.28
CA VAL A 105 -27.54 -0.72 16.18
C VAL A 105 -28.90 -0.37 16.79
N SER A 106 -29.06 0.90 17.22
CA SER A 106 -30.30 1.39 17.80
C SER A 106 -30.47 2.90 17.53
N GLN A 107 -31.51 3.51 18.07
CA GLN A 107 -31.67 4.97 17.98
C GLN A 107 -30.50 5.67 18.67
N GLY A 108 -29.69 6.40 17.87
CA GLY A 108 -28.52 7.13 18.39
C GLY A 108 -27.26 6.29 18.62
N GLN A 109 -27.28 4.98 18.42
CA GLN A 109 -26.12 4.11 18.60
C GLN A 109 -25.58 3.59 17.26
N PHE A 110 -24.35 3.97 16.97
CA PHE A 110 -23.63 3.57 15.76
C PHE A 110 -22.33 2.86 16.15
N VAL A 111 -21.98 1.84 15.38
CA VAL A 111 -20.70 1.14 15.48
C VAL A 111 -20.06 1.07 14.10
N ALA A 112 -18.75 1.14 14.05
CA ALA A 112 -18.04 0.96 12.78
C ALA A 112 -16.77 0.13 12.96
N TYR A 113 -16.51 -0.72 11.98
CA TYR A 113 -15.39 -1.65 11.98
C TYR A 113 -14.74 -1.71 10.60
N GLY A 114 -13.47 -2.08 10.56
CA GLY A 114 -12.86 -2.54 9.31
C GLY A 114 -13.59 -3.76 8.77
N GLN A 115 -13.92 -3.78 7.49
CA GLN A 115 -14.71 -4.85 6.89
C GLN A 115 -13.91 -6.15 6.71
N LYS A 116 -12.59 -6.11 6.78
CA LYS A 116 -11.71 -7.28 6.56
C LYS A 116 -11.69 -8.19 7.78
N CYS A 117 -12.12 -9.44 7.59
CA CYS A 117 -12.05 -10.50 8.61
C CYS A 117 -10.60 -10.71 9.09
N THR A 118 -10.40 -10.82 10.39
CA THR A 118 -9.08 -10.97 11.01
C THR A 118 -8.46 -12.36 10.83
N HIS A 119 -9.15 -13.30 10.18
CA HIS A 119 -8.59 -14.58 9.76
C HIS A 119 -7.81 -14.46 8.44
N LEU A 120 -8.51 -14.30 7.31
CA LEU A 120 -7.92 -14.23 5.96
C LEU A 120 -8.49 -13.08 5.12
N SER A 121 -8.85 -11.97 5.74
CA SER A 121 -9.28 -10.73 5.08
C SER A 121 -10.54 -10.80 4.21
N CYS A 122 -11.35 -11.86 4.34
CA CYS A 122 -12.66 -11.91 3.69
C CYS A 122 -13.58 -10.78 4.18
N PRO A 123 -14.49 -10.26 3.35
CA PRO A 123 -15.42 -9.23 3.77
C PRO A 123 -16.40 -9.75 4.80
N VAL A 124 -16.59 -8.99 5.87
CA VAL A 124 -17.55 -9.27 6.94
C VAL A 124 -18.88 -8.61 6.59
N ILE A 125 -19.97 -9.33 6.83
CA ILE A 125 -21.36 -8.92 6.52
C ILE A 125 -22.11 -8.71 7.84
N PRO A 126 -22.82 -7.58 8.04
CA PRO A 126 -23.62 -7.34 9.23
C PRO A 126 -24.87 -8.21 9.23
N LYS A 127 -25.17 -8.77 10.38
CA LYS A 127 -26.45 -9.44 10.70
C LYS A 127 -27.03 -8.81 11.99
N PRO A 128 -27.59 -7.59 11.91
CA PRO A 128 -28.04 -6.85 13.09
C PRO A 128 -29.13 -7.58 13.89
N GLU A 129 -30.01 -8.30 13.22
CA GLU A 129 -31.05 -9.12 13.84
C GLU A 129 -30.47 -10.19 14.79
N ALA A 130 -29.31 -10.72 14.43
CA ALA A 130 -28.58 -11.69 15.26
C ALA A 130 -27.50 -11.04 16.14
N GLN A 131 -27.43 -9.72 16.19
CA GLN A 131 -26.42 -8.92 16.89
C GLN A 131 -24.97 -9.35 16.61
N ARG A 132 -24.68 -9.71 15.36
CA ARG A 132 -23.36 -10.20 14.95
C ARG A 132 -22.92 -9.69 13.60
N LEU A 133 -21.63 -9.74 13.39
CA LEU A 133 -20.97 -9.57 12.10
C LEU A 133 -20.47 -10.95 11.65
N HIS A 134 -20.83 -11.35 10.44
CA HIS A 134 -20.57 -12.70 9.91
C HIS A 134 -19.57 -12.67 8.77
N CYS A 135 -18.62 -13.58 8.80
CA CYS A 135 -17.66 -13.81 7.72
C CYS A 135 -18.00 -15.12 7.01
N PRO A 136 -18.51 -15.09 5.76
CA PRO A 136 -19.03 -16.30 5.08
C PRO A 136 -17.95 -17.27 4.61
N CYS A 137 -16.68 -16.84 4.55
CA CYS A 137 -15.62 -17.70 4.01
C CYS A 137 -15.34 -18.92 4.89
N HIS A 138 -15.33 -18.75 6.21
CA HIS A 138 -15.02 -19.82 7.16
C HIS A 138 -15.91 -19.74 8.41
N GLU A 139 -17.15 -19.29 8.22
CA GLU A 139 -18.17 -19.21 9.28
C GLU A 139 -17.71 -18.42 10.53
N GLY A 140 -16.79 -17.43 10.32
CA GLY A 140 -16.34 -16.55 11.37
C GLY A 140 -17.46 -15.63 11.85
N SER A 141 -17.60 -15.46 13.17
CA SER A 141 -18.63 -14.61 13.76
C SER A 141 -18.03 -13.67 14.78
N PHE A 142 -18.46 -12.41 14.75
CA PHE A 142 -18.02 -11.36 15.67
C PHE A 142 -19.23 -10.69 16.31
N ASP A 143 -19.07 -10.25 17.53
CA ASP A 143 -20.08 -9.47 18.24
C ASP A 143 -20.27 -8.09 17.60
N LEU A 144 -21.51 -7.67 17.42
CA LEU A 144 -21.84 -6.44 16.72
C LEU A 144 -21.41 -5.19 17.51
N LEU A 145 -21.45 -5.22 18.84
CA LEU A 145 -21.17 -4.05 19.68
C LEU A 145 -19.67 -3.89 19.96
N THR A 146 -19.00 -5.00 20.19
CA THR A 146 -17.60 -5.00 20.62
C THR A 146 -16.61 -5.34 19.54
N GLY A 147 -17.05 -6.00 18.44
CA GLY A 147 -16.19 -6.53 17.38
C GLY A 147 -15.38 -7.76 17.81
N GLN A 148 -15.60 -8.31 19.01
CA GLN A 148 -14.89 -9.49 19.49
C GLN A 148 -15.29 -10.74 18.72
N PRO A 149 -14.37 -11.69 18.48
CA PRO A 149 -14.70 -12.95 17.86
C PRO A 149 -15.59 -13.80 18.79
N LEU A 150 -16.70 -14.31 18.27
CA LEU A 150 -17.64 -15.19 18.97
C LEU A 150 -17.46 -16.65 18.59
N ALA A 151 -17.19 -16.90 17.28
CA ALA A 151 -17.08 -18.27 16.75
C ALA A 151 -16.24 -18.29 15.47
N GLY A 152 -15.76 -19.48 15.12
CA GLY A 152 -14.94 -19.71 13.93
C GLY A 152 -13.44 -19.47 14.15
N PRO A 153 -12.65 -19.43 13.07
CA PRO A 153 -11.20 -19.35 13.15
C PRO A 153 -10.62 -17.96 13.54
N PRO A 154 -11.33 -16.81 13.44
CA PRO A 154 -10.78 -15.52 13.87
C PRO A 154 -10.47 -15.53 15.37
N ARG A 155 -9.25 -15.05 15.74
CA ARG A 155 -8.79 -14.97 17.14
C ARG A 155 -8.58 -13.55 17.63
N ARG A 156 -8.75 -12.56 16.76
CA ARG A 156 -8.57 -11.13 17.07
C ARG A 156 -9.84 -10.36 16.75
N PRO A 157 -10.16 -9.31 17.53
CA PRO A 157 -11.30 -8.47 17.23
C PRO A 157 -11.12 -7.72 15.90
N LEU A 158 -12.24 -7.31 15.32
CA LEU A 158 -12.22 -6.41 14.17
C LEU A 158 -11.66 -5.04 14.58
N PRO A 159 -10.86 -4.38 13.72
CA PRO A 159 -10.42 -3.01 13.96
C PRO A 159 -11.63 -2.09 14.10
N ARG A 160 -11.76 -1.42 15.25
CA ARG A 160 -12.86 -0.50 15.52
C ARG A 160 -12.56 0.89 14.99
N ILE A 161 -13.53 1.50 14.33
CA ILE A 161 -13.43 2.89 13.89
C ILE A 161 -14.06 3.78 14.96
N SER A 162 -13.31 4.78 15.43
CA SER A 162 -13.82 5.78 16.35
C SER A 162 -14.79 6.70 15.62
N LEU A 163 -15.99 6.83 16.15
CA LEU A 163 -17.04 7.66 15.59
C LEU A 163 -17.27 8.91 16.45
N SER A 164 -17.60 10.03 15.79
CA SER A 164 -18.06 11.27 16.43
C SER A 164 -19.32 11.73 15.72
N VAL A 165 -20.40 11.87 16.45
CA VAL A 165 -21.67 12.41 15.93
C VAL A 165 -21.73 13.89 16.25
N ARG A 166 -21.91 14.74 15.23
CA ARG A 166 -22.03 16.18 15.37
C ARG A 166 -23.29 16.67 14.64
N GLY A 167 -24.29 17.06 15.39
CA GLY A 167 -25.61 17.37 14.82
C GLY A 167 -26.19 16.14 14.11
N ASN A 168 -26.49 16.26 12.84
CA ASN A 168 -27.03 15.17 12.01
C ASN A 168 -25.97 14.41 11.18
N ARG A 169 -24.68 14.58 11.48
CA ARG A 169 -23.57 13.98 10.70
C ARG A 169 -22.71 13.07 11.56
N ILE A 170 -22.29 11.95 10.97
CA ILE A 170 -21.42 10.94 11.58
C ILE A 170 -20.04 11.06 10.93
N TYR A 171 -19.03 11.20 11.77
CA TYR A 171 -17.63 11.33 11.34
C TYR A 171 -16.81 10.16 11.86
N ALA A 172 -15.92 9.63 11.01
CA ALA A 172 -14.83 8.77 11.43
C ALA A 172 -13.64 9.63 11.90
N SER A 173 -13.04 9.29 13.03
CA SER A 173 -11.97 10.08 13.64
C SER A 173 -10.72 9.28 14.03
N GLY A 174 -10.72 7.97 13.87
CA GLY A 174 -9.58 7.12 14.21
C GLY A 174 -9.83 5.64 14.00
N VAL A 175 -8.75 4.87 13.93
CA VAL A 175 -8.78 3.40 13.88
C VAL A 175 -8.19 2.85 15.17
N GLN A 176 -9.00 2.19 15.98
CA GLN A 176 -8.54 1.46 17.15
C GLN A 176 -8.22 0.02 16.71
N LYS A 177 -6.93 -0.31 16.64
CA LYS A 177 -6.52 -1.71 16.47
C LYS A 177 -6.81 -2.41 17.80
N GLY A 178 -7.67 -3.43 17.76
CA GLY A 178 -7.99 -4.20 18.96
C GLY A 178 -6.71 -4.67 19.64
N VAL A 179 -6.52 -4.24 20.88
CA VAL A 179 -5.48 -4.78 21.75
C VAL A 179 -6.00 -6.14 22.22
N ILE A 180 -5.16 -7.16 22.07
CA ILE A 180 -5.41 -8.52 22.61
C ILE A 180 -5.37 -8.46 24.12
#